data_ef386c474659c0706e4b3e1403f88d6f
#
_entry.id   ef386c474659c0706e4b3e1403f88d6f
#
_cell.length_a   1.000
_cell.length_b   1.000
_cell.length_c   1.000
_cell.angle_alpha   90.00
_cell.angle_beta   90.00
_cell.angle_gamma   90.00
#
_symmetry.space_group_name_H-M   'P 1'
#
loop_
_entity.id
_entity.type
_entity.pdbx_description
1 polymer ?
#
loop_
_entity_poly.entity_id
_entity_poly.type
_entity_poly.pdbx_seq_one_letter_code
_entity_poly.pdbx_strand_id
1 'polypeptide(L)'
;LLIDAGIETDGAHAVVVGRSMIVGKPMAMLLMAKGKGANATVTVAHSRTRDLASITRTADILISAIGRPDFIRAEHVKDGAVVIDVGINRVDDLIADKGYRLVGDVAFNEVAPKCKAITPVPGGVGPMTIAMLMANTIKACRQIG
;
A
#
# COMPACT_ATOMS: atom_id res chain seq x y z
N LEU A 1 -2.60 6.49 -7.97
CA LEU A 1 -2.44 7.15 -6.65
C LEU A 1 -1.09 7.87 -6.55
N LEU A 2 0.06 7.17 -6.56
CA LEU A 2 1.37 7.83 -6.39
C LEU A 2 1.59 8.93 -7.43
N ILE A 3 1.38 8.63 -8.70
CA ILE A 3 1.52 9.58 -9.82
C ILE A 3 0.58 10.78 -9.64
N ASP A 4 -0.69 10.53 -9.31
CA ASP A 4 -1.71 11.58 -9.19
C ASP A 4 -1.48 12.46 -7.96
N ALA A 5 -0.90 11.88 -6.91
CA ALA A 5 -0.49 12.60 -5.71
C ALA A 5 0.85 13.34 -5.86
N GLY A 6 1.49 13.29 -7.04
CA GLY A 6 2.79 13.90 -7.27
C GLY A 6 3.93 13.29 -6.44
N ILE A 7 3.80 12.03 -6.06
CA ILE A 7 4.84 11.31 -5.33
C ILE A 7 5.87 10.80 -6.32
N GLU A 8 7.10 11.28 -6.17
CA GLU A 8 8.23 10.83 -6.96
C GLU A 8 8.62 9.40 -6.57
N THR A 9 8.74 8.53 -7.57
CA THR A 9 9.15 7.13 -7.38
C THR A 9 10.53 6.84 -7.93
N ASP A 10 11.03 7.72 -8.82
CA ASP A 10 12.33 7.56 -9.47
C ASP A 10 13.45 7.66 -8.44
N GLY A 11 14.26 6.63 -8.36
CA GLY A 11 15.33 6.51 -7.36
C GLY A 11 14.88 6.31 -5.91
N ALA A 12 13.56 6.34 -5.62
CA ALA A 12 13.05 6.11 -4.28
C ALA A 12 13.26 4.65 -3.83
N HIS A 13 13.42 4.44 -2.54
CA HIS A 13 13.40 3.10 -1.97
C HIS A 13 11.97 2.72 -1.56
N ALA A 14 11.39 1.77 -2.26
CA ALA A 14 10.08 1.22 -1.96
C ALA A 14 10.20 -0.11 -1.21
N VAL A 15 9.51 -0.25 -0.09
CA VAL A 15 9.40 -1.52 0.63
C VAL A 15 7.96 -2.03 0.50
N VAL A 16 7.80 -3.23 -0.04
CA VAL A 16 6.51 -3.90 -0.18
C VAL A 16 6.40 -4.99 0.87
N VAL A 17 5.51 -4.81 1.85
CA VAL A 17 5.24 -5.79 2.90
C VAL A 17 4.09 -6.68 2.47
N GLY A 18 4.42 -7.84 1.93
CA GLY A 18 3.50 -8.80 1.36
C GLY A 18 4.05 -9.41 0.08
N ARG A 19 3.71 -10.68 -0.19
CA ARG A 19 4.22 -11.41 -1.36
C ARG A 19 3.13 -12.23 -2.06
N SER A 20 1.90 -11.76 -1.96
CA SER A 20 0.77 -12.37 -2.66
C SER A 20 0.93 -12.24 -4.17
N MET A 21 0.30 -13.16 -4.91
CA MET A 21 0.28 -13.11 -6.36
C MET A 21 -0.56 -11.95 -6.91
N ILE A 22 -1.50 -11.46 -6.12
CA ILE A 22 -2.46 -10.43 -6.56
C ILE A 22 -2.04 -9.00 -6.19
N VAL A 23 -1.18 -8.82 -5.18
CA VAL A 23 -0.74 -7.48 -4.73
C VAL A 23 0.78 -7.40 -4.62
N GLY A 24 1.39 -8.12 -3.68
CA GLY A 24 2.78 -7.89 -3.31
C GLY A 24 3.76 -8.07 -4.46
N LYS A 25 3.69 -9.21 -5.16
CA LYS A 25 4.57 -9.48 -6.32
C LYS A 25 4.34 -8.52 -7.48
N PRO A 26 3.10 -8.34 -8.01
CA PRO A 26 2.90 -7.41 -9.12
C PRO A 26 3.23 -5.98 -8.75
N MET A 27 2.97 -5.54 -7.52
CA MET A 27 3.34 -4.18 -7.08
C MET A 27 4.86 -3.97 -7.08
N ALA A 28 5.62 -4.93 -6.58
CA ALA A 28 7.08 -4.87 -6.61
C ALA A 28 7.61 -4.77 -8.06
N MET A 29 7.05 -5.56 -8.96
CA MET A 29 7.43 -5.52 -10.38
C MET A 29 7.08 -4.20 -11.05
N LEU A 30 5.91 -3.64 -10.76
CA LEU A 30 5.50 -2.34 -11.30
C LEU A 30 6.38 -1.20 -10.82
N LEU A 31 6.75 -1.18 -9.53
CA LEU A 31 7.58 -0.14 -8.96
C LEU A 31 9.03 -0.19 -9.48
N MET A 32 9.57 -1.40 -9.75
CA MET A 32 10.94 -1.54 -10.29
C MET A 32 11.02 -1.41 -11.81
N ALA A 33 9.90 -1.36 -12.52
CA ALA A 33 9.88 -1.23 -13.97
C ALA A 33 10.47 0.11 -14.42
N LYS A 34 10.80 0.24 -15.71
CA LYS A 34 11.19 1.52 -16.31
C LYS A 34 9.95 2.32 -16.68
N GLY A 35 9.90 3.59 -16.30
CA GLY A 35 8.85 4.50 -16.73
C GLY A 35 8.30 5.40 -15.63
N LYS A 36 7.33 6.23 -15.99
CA LYS A 36 6.67 7.16 -15.08
C LYS A 36 5.93 6.41 -13.98
N GLY A 37 6.15 6.77 -12.73
CA GLY A 37 5.57 6.13 -11.55
C GLY A 37 6.21 4.78 -11.19
N ALA A 38 7.43 4.54 -11.68
CA ALA A 38 8.25 3.35 -11.48
C ALA A 38 9.70 3.76 -11.17
N ASN A 39 10.73 3.03 -11.66
CA ASN A 39 12.16 3.29 -11.44
C ASN A 39 12.59 3.28 -9.95
N ALA A 40 11.82 2.67 -9.08
CA ALA A 40 12.17 2.56 -7.66
C ALA A 40 13.12 1.40 -7.40
N THR A 41 13.96 1.52 -6.37
CA THR A 41 14.63 0.36 -5.76
C THR A 41 13.64 -0.34 -4.84
N VAL A 42 13.40 -1.63 -5.04
CA VAL A 42 12.33 -2.33 -4.33
C VAL A 42 12.85 -3.45 -3.43
N THR A 43 12.45 -3.41 -2.18
CA THR A 43 12.61 -4.51 -1.22
C THR A 43 11.25 -5.17 -0.96
N VAL A 44 11.18 -6.49 -1.06
CA VAL A 44 9.99 -7.27 -0.69
C VAL A 44 10.21 -7.92 0.66
N ALA A 45 9.36 -7.58 1.61
CA ALA A 45 9.33 -8.15 2.95
C ALA A 45 8.01 -8.92 3.20
N HIS A 46 7.96 -9.73 4.23
CA HIS A 46 6.79 -10.53 4.56
C HIS A 46 6.78 -10.92 6.05
N SER A 47 5.73 -11.58 6.52
CA SER A 47 5.54 -11.98 7.92
C SER A 47 6.64 -12.86 8.52
N ARG A 48 7.52 -13.45 7.71
CA ARG A 48 8.70 -14.24 8.16
C ARG A 48 10.02 -13.49 7.98
N THR A 49 9.98 -12.24 7.58
CA THR A 49 11.18 -11.39 7.48
C THR A 49 11.71 -11.11 8.88
N ARG A 50 12.98 -11.37 9.09
CA ARG A 50 13.65 -11.05 10.36
C ARG A 50 13.78 -9.54 10.48
N ASP A 51 13.56 -9.00 11.67
CA ASP A 51 13.64 -7.57 11.96
C ASP A 51 12.93 -6.70 10.90
N LEU A 52 11.64 -6.95 10.73
CA LEU A 52 10.84 -6.28 9.73
C LEU A 52 10.87 -4.75 9.90
N ALA A 53 10.86 -4.27 11.14
CA ALA A 53 10.88 -2.84 11.45
C ALA A 53 12.14 -2.14 10.91
N SER A 54 13.31 -2.75 11.04
CA SER A 54 14.56 -2.20 10.47
C SER A 54 14.48 -2.06 8.95
N ILE A 55 13.87 -3.02 8.27
CA ILE A 55 13.71 -2.99 6.82
C ILE A 55 12.68 -1.93 6.41
N THR A 56 11.51 -1.93 7.05
CA THR A 56 10.44 -1.01 6.67
C THR A 56 10.77 0.45 6.95
N ARG A 57 11.56 0.74 7.99
CA ARG A 57 12.07 2.10 8.27
C ARG A 57 13.03 2.67 7.23
N THR A 58 13.55 1.86 6.31
CA THR A 58 14.38 2.39 5.22
C THR A 58 13.55 2.90 4.04
N ALA A 59 12.23 2.65 4.05
CA ALA A 59 11.35 2.98 2.94
C ALA A 59 11.08 4.48 2.81
N ASP A 60 11.22 5.03 1.61
CA ASP A 60 10.61 6.29 1.21
C ASP A 60 9.13 6.07 0.90
N ILE A 61 8.82 4.91 0.32
CA ILE A 61 7.46 4.47 0.01
C ILE A 61 7.25 3.08 0.62
N LEU A 62 6.32 2.98 1.56
CA LEU A 62 5.94 1.72 2.21
C LEU A 62 4.58 1.26 1.67
N ILE A 63 4.54 0.08 1.07
CA ILE A 63 3.30 -0.58 0.64
C ILE A 63 2.96 -1.70 1.61
N SER A 64 1.86 -1.58 2.35
CA SER A 64 1.40 -2.63 3.25
C SER A 64 0.33 -3.49 2.60
N ALA A 65 0.59 -4.78 2.45
CA ALA A 65 -0.29 -5.78 1.84
C ALA A 65 -0.13 -7.15 2.52
N ILE A 66 -0.14 -7.15 3.86
CA ILE A 66 0.11 -8.34 4.69
C ILE A 66 -1.19 -9.04 5.10
N GLY A 67 -2.31 -8.30 5.10
CA GLY A 67 -3.62 -8.82 5.49
C GLY A 67 -3.76 -9.07 7.00
N ARG A 68 -3.18 -8.20 7.82
CA ARG A 68 -3.28 -8.26 9.28
C ARG A 68 -3.59 -6.87 9.84
N PRO A 69 -4.70 -6.72 10.59
CA PRO A 69 -5.12 -5.43 11.11
C PRO A 69 -4.06 -4.80 12.02
N ASP A 70 -3.81 -3.50 11.84
CA ASP A 70 -2.92 -2.66 12.66
C ASP A 70 -1.51 -3.25 12.89
N PHE A 71 -1.01 -4.04 11.93
CA PHE A 71 0.27 -4.71 12.03
C PHE A 71 1.46 -3.75 11.85
N ILE A 72 1.33 -2.79 10.93
CA ILE A 72 2.33 -1.73 10.72
C ILE A 72 2.07 -0.59 11.71
N ARG A 73 3.03 -0.36 12.60
CA ARG A 73 2.97 0.68 13.64
C ARG A 73 4.03 1.76 13.42
N ALA A 74 4.05 2.78 14.26
CA ALA A 74 5.01 3.89 14.18
C ALA A 74 6.48 3.45 14.12
N GLU A 75 6.82 2.37 14.80
CA GLU A 75 8.16 1.77 14.80
C GLU A 75 8.60 1.19 13.45
N HIS A 76 7.64 0.89 12.57
CA HIS A 76 7.89 0.36 11.23
C HIS A 76 8.07 1.45 10.17
N VAL A 77 7.81 2.71 10.49
CA VAL A 77 7.73 3.78 9.50
C VAL A 77 8.74 4.88 9.81
N LYS A 78 9.51 5.27 8.81
CA LYS A 78 10.41 6.42 8.94
C LYS A 78 9.60 7.73 8.82
N ASP A 79 10.08 8.78 9.46
CA ASP A 79 9.46 10.10 9.38
C ASP A 79 9.51 10.62 7.93
N GLY A 80 8.39 11.17 7.47
CA GLY A 80 8.26 11.69 6.10
C GLY A 80 8.02 10.62 5.03
N ALA A 81 7.88 9.34 5.38
CA ALA A 81 7.57 8.30 4.40
C ALA A 81 6.16 8.46 3.80
N VAL A 82 5.99 7.93 2.60
CA VAL A 82 4.68 7.73 1.98
C VAL A 82 4.20 6.31 2.25
N VAL A 83 3.00 6.16 2.80
CA VAL A 83 2.45 4.85 3.18
C VAL A 83 1.20 4.54 2.38
N ILE A 84 1.21 3.43 1.66
CA ILE A 84 0.05 2.91 0.92
C ILE A 84 -0.43 1.64 1.62
N ASP A 85 -1.57 1.75 2.27
CA ASP A 85 -2.21 0.62 2.94
C ASP A 85 -3.21 -0.05 1.98
N VAL A 86 -2.89 -1.26 1.57
CA VAL A 86 -3.74 -2.09 0.69
C VAL A 86 -4.59 -3.06 1.50
N GLY A 87 -4.31 -3.17 2.81
CA GLY A 87 -5.04 -4.04 3.71
C GLY A 87 -6.51 -3.66 3.82
N ILE A 88 -7.39 -4.65 3.82
CA ILE A 88 -8.80 -4.51 4.19
C ILE A 88 -9.14 -5.66 5.11
N ASN A 89 -9.23 -5.37 6.40
CA ASN A 89 -9.49 -6.34 7.44
C ASN A 89 -10.82 -6.02 8.11
N ARG A 90 -11.62 -7.05 8.35
CA ARG A 90 -12.85 -6.95 9.13
C ARG A 90 -12.52 -7.23 10.59
N VAL A 91 -12.84 -6.27 11.44
CA VAL A 91 -12.68 -6.38 12.91
C VAL A 91 -14.05 -6.21 13.55
N ASP A 92 -14.41 -7.09 14.47
CA ASP A 92 -15.67 -7.03 15.18
C ASP A 92 -15.75 -5.72 15.98
N ASP A 93 -16.90 -5.06 15.91
CA ASP A 93 -17.17 -3.81 16.59
C ASP A 93 -18.64 -3.79 16.99
N LEU A 94 -18.91 -4.03 18.27
CA LEU A 94 -20.26 -4.13 18.83
C LEU A 94 -21.03 -2.80 18.80
N ILE A 95 -20.34 -1.67 18.60
CA ILE A 95 -20.94 -0.34 18.55
C ILE A 95 -21.32 0.04 17.12
N ALA A 96 -20.69 -0.58 16.13
CA ALA A 96 -20.99 -0.32 14.73
C ALA A 96 -22.32 -0.98 14.33
N ASP A 97 -23.15 -0.27 13.54
CA ASP A 97 -24.46 -0.76 13.06
C ASP A 97 -24.38 -2.14 12.38
N LYS A 98 -23.26 -2.44 11.75
CA LYS A 98 -23.00 -3.71 11.05
C LYS A 98 -22.33 -4.77 11.93
N GLY A 99 -22.09 -4.50 13.21
CA GLY A 99 -21.35 -5.37 14.13
C GLY A 99 -19.85 -5.50 13.80
N TYR A 100 -19.32 -4.73 12.84
CA TYR A 100 -17.91 -4.72 12.49
C TYR A 100 -17.48 -3.40 11.86
N ARG A 101 -16.19 -3.15 11.88
CA ARG A 101 -15.55 -2.07 11.13
C ARG A 101 -14.46 -2.61 10.19
N LEU A 102 -14.16 -1.86 9.13
CA LEU A 102 -13.04 -2.14 8.24
C LEU A 102 -11.82 -1.34 8.70
N VAL A 103 -10.69 -2.00 8.79
CA VAL A 103 -9.40 -1.41 9.12
C VAL A 103 -8.33 -1.87 8.14
N GLY A 104 -7.29 -1.07 8.01
CA GLY A 104 -6.13 -1.43 7.21
C GLY A 104 -5.15 -2.36 7.93
N ASP A 105 -4.03 -2.59 7.28
CA ASP A 105 -2.87 -3.26 7.87
C ASP A 105 -2.05 -2.28 8.72
N VAL A 106 -2.28 -0.98 8.56
CA VAL A 106 -1.53 0.11 9.24
C VAL A 106 -2.36 0.68 10.39
N ALA A 107 -1.75 0.81 11.56
CA ALA A 107 -2.31 1.53 12.70
C ALA A 107 -2.38 3.04 12.38
N PHE A 108 -3.41 3.45 11.62
CA PHE A 108 -3.51 4.74 10.96
C PHE A 108 -3.26 5.92 11.90
N ASN A 109 -3.94 5.96 13.05
CA ASN A 109 -3.82 7.08 13.99
C ASN A 109 -2.42 7.24 14.59
N GLU A 110 -1.67 6.15 14.70
CA GLU A 110 -0.31 6.12 15.22
C GLU A 110 0.71 6.50 14.14
N VAL A 111 0.48 6.09 12.90
CA VAL A 111 1.41 6.23 11.79
C VAL A 111 1.23 7.53 11.02
N ALA A 112 0.00 8.00 10.84
CA ALA A 112 -0.31 9.19 10.03
C ALA A 112 0.47 10.44 10.43
N PRO A 113 0.69 10.75 11.73
CA PRO A 113 1.48 11.95 12.12
C PRO A 113 2.93 11.92 11.64
N LYS A 114 3.48 10.75 11.32
CA LYS A 114 4.86 10.57 10.84
C LYS A 114 4.99 10.66 9.33
N CYS A 115 3.90 10.49 8.61
CA CYS A 115 3.91 10.33 7.16
C CYS A 115 3.85 11.67 6.42
N LYS A 116 4.54 11.74 5.26
CA LYS A 116 4.27 12.78 4.26
C LYS A 116 2.88 12.59 3.63
N ALA A 117 2.49 11.34 3.41
CA ALA A 117 1.18 10.96 2.91
C ALA A 117 0.86 9.52 3.33
N ILE A 118 -0.41 9.25 3.59
CA ILE A 118 -0.90 7.90 3.93
C ILE A 118 -2.30 7.70 3.37
N THR A 119 -2.58 6.51 2.85
CA THR A 119 -3.94 6.16 2.40
C THR A 119 -4.80 5.71 3.58
N PRO A 120 -6.04 6.21 3.73
CA PRO A 120 -6.97 5.70 4.74
C PRO A 120 -7.56 4.34 4.33
N VAL A 121 -8.04 3.60 5.32
CA VAL A 121 -8.86 2.40 5.11
C VAL A 121 -10.09 2.50 6.03
N PRO A 122 -11.30 2.48 5.45
CA PRO A 122 -11.65 2.46 4.03
C PRO A 122 -11.44 3.82 3.31
N GLY A 123 -11.57 3.83 1.98
CA GLY A 123 -11.58 5.06 1.17
C GLY A 123 -10.27 5.39 0.45
N GLY A 124 -9.19 4.65 0.69
CA GLY A 124 -7.91 4.81 0.01
C GLY A 124 -7.79 4.00 -1.29
N VAL A 125 -7.12 2.86 -1.22
CA VAL A 125 -6.82 2.00 -2.39
C VAL A 125 -8.09 1.34 -2.98
N GLY A 126 -9.07 0.99 -2.15
CA GLY A 126 -10.29 0.28 -2.58
C GLY A 126 -11.01 0.93 -3.75
N PRO A 127 -11.41 2.21 -3.67
CA PRO A 127 -12.07 2.93 -4.77
C PRO A 127 -11.24 2.96 -6.06
N MET A 128 -9.91 3.05 -5.96
CA MET A 128 -9.01 3.05 -7.11
C MET A 128 -9.00 1.71 -7.83
N THR A 129 -9.18 0.60 -7.13
CA THR A 129 -9.30 -0.72 -7.76
C THR A 129 -10.46 -0.77 -8.74
N ILE A 130 -11.61 -0.23 -8.36
CA ILE A 130 -12.80 -0.17 -9.21
C ILE A 130 -12.58 0.78 -10.40
N ALA A 131 -12.04 1.97 -10.16
CA ALA A 131 -11.75 2.94 -11.20
C ALA A 131 -10.77 2.38 -12.25
N MET A 132 -9.72 1.69 -11.81
CA MET A 132 -8.74 1.10 -12.71
C MET A 132 -9.28 -0.13 -13.45
N LEU A 133 -10.16 -0.91 -12.86
CA LEU A 133 -10.85 -1.99 -13.55
C LEU A 133 -11.67 -1.44 -14.72
N MET A 134 -12.44 -0.39 -14.50
CA MET A 134 -13.22 0.26 -15.56
C MET A 134 -12.33 0.83 -16.67
N ALA A 135 -11.26 1.54 -16.30
CA ALA A 135 -10.30 2.10 -17.26
C ALA A 135 -9.62 1.00 -18.09
N ASN A 136 -9.21 -0.10 -17.47
CA ASN A 136 -8.59 -1.22 -18.16
C ASN A 136 -9.59 -1.96 -19.07
N THR A 137 -10.84 -2.08 -18.68
CA THR A 137 -11.91 -2.67 -19.51
C THR A 137 -12.13 -1.85 -20.79
N ILE A 138 -12.23 -0.52 -20.67
CA ILE A 138 -12.36 0.38 -21.82
C ILE A 138 -11.13 0.27 -22.73
N LYS A 139 -9.93 0.23 -22.16
CA LYS A 139 -8.68 0.08 -22.91
C LYS A 139 -8.66 -1.23 -23.68
N ALA A 140 -9.02 -2.33 -23.04
CA ALA A 140 -9.07 -3.64 -23.66
C ALA A 140 -10.09 -3.68 -24.81
N CYS A 141 -11.28 -3.13 -24.61
CA CYS A 141 -12.30 -3.01 -25.65
C CYS A 141 -11.80 -2.28 -26.89
N ARG A 142 -11.08 -1.17 -26.71
CA ARG A 142 -10.49 -0.39 -27.82
C ARG A 142 -9.35 -1.09 -28.55
N GLN A 143 -8.74 -2.10 -27.94
CA GLN A 143 -7.63 -2.86 -28.56
C GLN A 143 -8.13 -4.09 -29.33
N ILE A 144 -9.35 -4.56 -29.05
CA ILE A 144 -9.94 -5.75 -29.66
C ILE A 144 -10.85 -5.36 -30.85
N GLY A 145 -11.40 -4.16 -30.85
CA GLY A 145 -12.20 -3.59 -31.95
C GLY A 145 -11.37 -2.81 -32.92
#